data_5ce290eb70cf246fd5cd66e22a20dea4
#
_entry.id   5ce290eb70cf246fd5cd66e22a20dea4
#
_cell.length_a   1.000
_cell.length_b   1.000
_cell.length_c   1.000
_cell.angle_alpha   90.00
_cell.angle_beta   90.00
_cell.angle_gamma   90.00
#
_symmetry.space_group_name_H-M   'P 1'
#
loop_
_entity.id
_entity.type
_entity.pdbx_description
1 polymer ?
#
loop_
_entity_poly.entity_id
_entity_poly.type
_entity_poly.pdbx_seq_one_letter_code
_entity_poly.pdbx_strand_id
1 'polypeptide(L)'
;MLRKLHSAGFCHNDLAKEQNWLRGTDGRAYLTDFQLSAQPKRGRFFRLAAYQDLRHYLKHKRSYVPEALTATERRILARKTWLTLLWMATGKRVYIWVTRGLFRFTDREGGGPRLVTDAPQIAAKLKSHPQVRDIVVLAFPDRRVGTGLYAFIEGNPGADEKAIHDFMIANIGRAKAPERMQLVAALPRHADGSVRIEILQLIAMNQLDQLDMLIASEEERRTVARIIADRRNLRDRFTF
;
A
#
# COMPACT_ATOMS: atom_id res chain seq x y z
N MET A 1 10.99 3.39 -18.32
CA MET A 1 10.00 4.47 -18.14
C MET A 1 10.69 5.76 -17.68
N LEU A 2 11.29 5.85 -16.51
CA LEU A 2 11.94 7.06 -15.96
C LEU A 2 12.97 7.69 -16.90
N ARG A 3 13.79 6.87 -17.57
CA ARG A 3 14.74 7.37 -18.60
C ARG A 3 14.04 8.09 -19.75
N LYS A 4 12.88 7.60 -20.21
CA LYS A 4 12.10 8.26 -21.28
C LYS A 4 11.59 9.61 -20.81
N LEU A 5 11.11 9.70 -19.57
CA LEU A 5 10.66 10.95 -18.96
C LEU A 5 11.79 11.99 -18.93
N HIS A 6 12.95 11.61 -18.38
CA HIS A 6 14.09 12.52 -18.29
C HIS A 6 14.69 12.88 -19.67
N SER A 7 14.69 11.95 -20.65
CA SER A 7 15.15 12.28 -22.01
C SER A 7 14.20 13.25 -22.72
N ALA A 8 12.92 13.22 -22.40
CA ALA A 8 11.94 14.23 -22.85
C ALA A 8 12.07 15.59 -22.12
N GLY A 9 12.99 15.69 -21.13
CA GLY A 9 13.23 16.93 -20.39
C GLY A 9 12.34 17.15 -19.18
N PHE A 10 11.53 16.15 -18.79
CA PHE A 10 10.65 16.25 -17.63
C PHE A 10 11.24 15.58 -16.40
N CYS A 11 10.99 16.17 -15.22
CA CYS A 11 11.19 15.58 -13.91
C CYS A 11 9.85 15.47 -13.20
N HIS A 12 9.60 14.34 -12.52
CA HIS A 12 8.31 14.08 -11.85
C HIS A 12 8.20 14.82 -10.51
N ASN A 13 9.30 14.84 -9.74
CA ASN A 13 9.44 15.49 -8.43
C ASN A 13 8.58 14.93 -7.28
N ASP A 14 7.72 13.92 -7.53
CA ASP A 14 6.88 13.30 -6.50
C ASP A 14 6.91 11.76 -6.56
N LEU A 15 8.04 11.17 -6.95
CA LEU A 15 8.20 9.72 -7.02
C LEU A 15 8.45 9.05 -5.66
N ALA A 16 8.42 9.81 -4.57
CA ALA A 16 8.48 9.26 -3.22
C ALA A 16 7.20 8.53 -2.83
N LYS A 17 6.06 8.93 -3.40
CA LYS A 17 4.76 8.32 -3.18
C LYS A 17 4.61 7.05 -4.01
N GLU A 18 4.28 5.93 -3.36
CA GLU A 18 4.09 4.64 -4.04
C GLU A 18 2.89 4.63 -4.98
N GLN A 19 1.83 5.36 -4.62
CA GLN A 19 0.62 5.50 -5.43
C GLN A 19 0.85 6.11 -6.81
N ASN A 20 1.96 6.83 -7.01
CA ASN A 20 2.31 7.40 -8.31
C ASN A 20 2.91 6.36 -9.27
N TRP A 21 3.07 5.10 -8.80
CA TRP A 21 3.56 3.98 -9.58
C TRP A 21 2.45 2.96 -9.77
N LEU A 22 2.01 2.80 -11.01
CA LEU A 22 0.96 1.85 -11.35
C LEU A 22 1.52 0.73 -12.24
N ARG A 23 0.94 -0.46 -12.10
CA ARG A 23 1.12 -1.57 -13.03
C ARG A 23 -0.16 -1.70 -13.86
N GLY A 24 -0.03 -1.53 -15.17
CA GLY A 24 -1.15 -1.75 -16.10
C GLY A 24 -1.49 -3.23 -16.24
N THR A 25 -2.67 -3.50 -16.76
CA THR A 25 -3.12 -4.87 -17.13
C THR A 25 -2.22 -5.51 -18.19
N ASP A 26 -1.54 -4.69 -18.99
CA ASP A 26 -0.51 -5.09 -19.96
C ASP A 26 0.85 -5.45 -19.32
N GLY A 27 0.92 -5.44 -17.98
CA GLY A 27 2.15 -5.70 -17.22
C GLY A 27 3.18 -4.58 -17.22
N ARG A 28 2.89 -3.45 -17.90
CA ARG A 28 3.80 -2.30 -17.98
C ARG A 28 3.66 -1.40 -16.76
N ALA A 29 4.74 -0.67 -16.45
CA ALA A 29 4.74 0.33 -15.41
C ALA A 29 4.29 1.69 -15.97
N TYR A 30 3.45 2.39 -15.19
CA TYR A 30 2.94 3.72 -15.49
C TYR A 30 3.24 4.68 -14.34
N LEU A 31 3.38 5.96 -14.65
CA LEU A 31 3.47 7.03 -13.66
C LEU A 31 2.18 7.88 -13.74
N THR A 32 1.72 8.30 -12.57
CA THR A 32 0.54 9.16 -12.41
C THR A 32 0.89 10.36 -11.53
N ASP A 33 -0.05 11.30 -11.40
CA ASP A 33 0.08 12.49 -10.56
C ASP A 33 1.28 13.38 -10.93
N PHE A 34 1.19 13.98 -12.12
CA PHE A 34 2.19 14.93 -12.63
C PHE A 34 2.04 16.35 -12.11
N GLN A 35 1.26 16.60 -11.03
CA GLN A 35 0.98 17.94 -10.51
C GLN A 35 2.24 18.70 -10.10
N LEU A 36 3.26 18.00 -9.57
CA LEU A 36 4.55 18.59 -9.18
C LEU A 36 5.62 18.46 -10.27
N SER A 37 5.26 17.92 -11.44
CA SER A 37 6.22 17.73 -12.53
C SER A 37 6.70 19.08 -13.07
N ALA A 38 7.95 19.11 -13.49
CA ALA A 38 8.56 20.29 -14.04
C ALA A 38 9.40 19.94 -15.26
N GLN A 39 9.51 20.92 -16.19
CA GLN A 39 10.39 20.85 -17.34
C GLN A 39 11.48 21.94 -17.22
N PRO A 40 12.43 21.81 -16.28
CA PRO A 40 13.49 22.78 -16.10
C PRO A 40 14.43 22.77 -17.32
N LYS A 41 15.00 23.93 -17.67
CA LYS A 41 16.04 23.99 -18.68
C LYS A 41 17.15 22.99 -18.37
N ARG A 42 17.64 22.27 -19.41
CA ARG A 42 18.72 21.29 -19.25
C ARG A 42 19.96 21.97 -18.65
N GLY A 43 20.34 21.57 -17.42
CA GLY A 43 21.41 22.18 -16.67
C GLY A 43 21.60 21.51 -15.30
N ARG A 44 22.20 22.23 -14.36
CA ARG A 44 22.46 21.70 -13.01
C ARG A 44 21.16 21.37 -12.26
N PHE A 45 20.13 22.20 -12.36
CA PHE A 45 18.83 21.99 -11.72
C PHE A 45 18.11 20.76 -12.28
N PHE A 46 18.08 20.61 -13.62
CA PHE A 46 17.52 19.41 -14.24
C PHE A 46 18.22 18.13 -13.75
N ARG A 47 19.56 18.13 -13.75
CA ARG A 47 20.34 16.97 -13.27
C ARG A 47 20.05 16.64 -11.80
N LEU A 48 19.86 17.66 -10.97
CA LEU A 48 19.53 17.48 -9.55
C LEU A 48 18.13 16.87 -9.38
N ALA A 49 17.11 17.41 -10.06
CA ALA A 49 15.74 16.91 -10.00
C ALA A 49 15.66 15.47 -10.55
N ALA A 50 16.23 15.21 -11.72
CA ALA A 50 16.30 13.87 -12.28
C ALA A 50 17.04 12.86 -11.39
N TYR A 51 18.08 13.31 -10.68
CA TYR A 51 18.80 12.49 -9.71
C TYR A 51 17.92 12.16 -8.48
N GLN A 52 17.09 13.11 -8.02
CA GLN A 52 16.14 12.86 -6.92
C GLN A 52 15.06 11.87 -7.36
N ASP A 53 14.48 12.02 -8.55
CA ASP A 53 13.54 11.05 -9.12
C ASP A 53 14.15 9.65 -9.16
N LEU A 54 15.39 9.52 -9.66
CA LEU A 54 16.11 8.25 -9.67
C LEU A 54 16.31 7.68 -8.27
N ARG A 55 16.65 8.52 -7.29
CA ARG A 55 16.82 8.06 -5.90
C ARG A 55 15.53 7.56 -5.28
N HIS A 56 14.39 8.20 -5.56
CA HIS A 56 13.09 7.74 -5.09
C HIS A 56 12.73 6.38 -5.71
N TYR A 57 12.91 6.23 -7.02
CA TYR A 57 12.79 4.95 -7.69
C TYR A 57 13.66 3.85 -7.05
N LEU A 58 14.93 4.15 -6.79
CA LEU A 58 15.85 3.18 -6.18
C LEU A 58 15.50 2.85 -4.72
N LYS A 59 14.87 3.76 -3.98
CA LYS A 59 14.35 3.46 -2.64
C LYS A 59 13.21 2.44 -2.72
N HIS A 60 12.27 2.61 -3.65
CA HIS A 60 11.22 1.61 -3.89
C HIS A 60 11.83 0.28 -4.33
N LYS A 61 12.73 0.29 -5.31
CA LYS A 61 13.43 -0.92 -5.75
C LYS A 61 14.11 -1.65 -4.59
N ARG A 62 14.76 -0.92 -3.67
CA ARG A 62 15.37 -1.50 -2.47
C ARG A 62 14.32 -2.12 -1.52
N SER A 63 13.15 -1.51 -1.39
CA SER A 63 12.10 -1.99 -0.50
C SER A 63 11.39 -3.24 -1.04
N TYR A 64 11.23 -3.35 -2.36
CA TYR A 64 10.43 -4.41 -2.98
C TYR A 64 11.26 -5.55 -3.60
N VAL A 65 12.44 -5.25 -4.14
CA VAL A 65 13.31 -6.23 -4.83
C VAL A 65 14.79 -5.92 -4.56
N PRO A 66 15.22 -5.99 -3.27
CA PRO A 66 16.57 -5.60 -2.86
C PRO A 66 17.69 -6.38 -3.55
N GLU A 67 17.43 -7.64 -3.93
CA GLU A 67 18.34 -8.53 -4.65
C GLU A 67 18.64 -8.02 -6.07
N ALA A 68 17.69 -7.32 -6.70
CA ALA A 68 17.85 -6.78 -8.05
C ALA A 68 18.68 -5.48 -8.10
N LEU A 69 19.16 -4.97 -6.95
CA LEU A 69 19.99 -3.77 -6.91
C LEU A 69 21.41 -4.04 -7.39
N THR A 70 21.83 -3.31 -8.41
CA THR A 70 23.23 -3.31 -8.89
C THR A 70 24.16 -2.60 -7.91
N ALA A 71 25.46 -2.85 -8.01
CA ALA A 71 26.47 -2.17 -7.19
C ALA A 71 26.45 -0.64 -7.38
N THR A 72 26.19 -0.16 -8.59
CA THR A 72 26.07 1.29 -8.89
C THR A 72 24.82 1.89 -8.20
N GLU A 73 23.68 1.20 -8.26
CA GLU A 73 22.45 1.65 -7.62
C GLU A 73 22.59 1.70 -6.09
N ARG A 74 23.28 0.72 -5.50
CA ARG A 74 23.62 0.74 -4.06
C ARG A 74 24.50 1.93 -3.69
N ARG A 75 25.49 2.28 -4.52
CA ARG A 75 26.33 3.48 -4.33
C ARG A 75 25.51 4.77 -4.41
N ILE A 76 24.56 4.88 -5.35
CA ILE A 76 23.65 6.03 -5.47
C ILE A 76 22.81 6.17 -4.20
N LEU A 77 22.26 5.07 -3.68
CA LEU A 77 21.48 5.07 -2.45
C LEU A 77 22.30 5.44 -1.20
N ALA A 78 23.55 5.00 -1.14
CA ALA A 78 24.45 5.29 -0.02
C ALA A 78 24.86 6.77 0.03
N ARG A 79 24.94 7.46 -1.10
CA ARG A 79 25.29 8.88 -1.16
C ARG A 79 24.10 9.73 -0.72
N LYS A 80 24.18 10.32 0.47
CA LYS A 80 23.24 11.37 0.91
C LYS A 80 23.64 12.67 0.23
N THR A 81 22.72 13.29 -0.53
CA THR A 81 22.94 14.62 -1.10
C THR A 81 22.98 15.64 0.04
N TRP A 82 23.88 16.64 -0.01
CA TRP A 82 23.94 17.70 0.99
C TRP A 82 22.58 18.42 1.20
N LEU A 83 21.79 18.57 0.13
CA LEU A 83 20.41 19.06 0.19
C LEU A 83 19.50 18.15 1.05
N THR A 84 19.67 16.83 0.98
CA THR A 84 18.95 15.90 1.84
C THR A 84 19.38 16.06 3.31
N LEU A 85 20.67 16.31 3.56
CA LEU A 85 21.18 16.56 4.90
C LEU A 85 20.65 17.88 5.44
N LEU A 86 20.66 18.95 4.64
CA LEU A 86 20.11 20.26 5.01
C LEU A 86 18.61 20.17 5.27
N TRP A 87 17.85 19.50 4.38
CA TRP A 87 16.42 19.25 4.58
C TRP A 87 16.13 18.44 5.84
N MET A 88 16.91 17.39 6.10
CA MET A 88 16.76 16.59 7.32
C MET A 88 17.10 17.37 8.58
N ALA A 89 18.07 18.29 8.52
CA ALA A 89 18.49 19.10 9.66
C ALA A 89 17.49 20.21 10.00
N THR A 90 16.88 20.82 8.99
CA THR A 90 16.05 22.02 9.16
C THR A 90 14.59 21.80 8.72
N GLY A 91 14.37 21.51 7.44
CA GLY A 91 13.04 21.47 6.84
C GLY A 91 12.16 20.31 7.33
N LYS A 92 12.75 19.14 7.57
CA LYS A 92 11.98 17.96 8.01
C LYS A 92 11.39 18.15 9.40
N ARG A 93 12.10 18.79 10.32
CA ARG A 93 11.60 19.04 11.69
C ARG A 93 10.43 20.01 11.68
N VAL A 94 10.56 21.09 10.91
CA VAL A 94 9.49 22.09 10.73
C VAL A 94 8.30 21.46 10.00
N TYR A 95 8.53 20.75 8.90
CA TYR A 95 7.49 20.06 8.16
C TYR A 95 6.74 19.03 9.03
N ILE A 96 7.43 18.20 9.79
CA ILE A 96 6.82 17.22 10.69
C ILE A 96 6.04 17.93 11.81
N TRP A 97 6.57 19.02 12.34
CA TRP A 97 5.88 19.80 13.37
C TRP A 97 4.60 20.43 12.83
N VAL A 98 4.64 21.04 11.64
CA VAL A 98 3.48 21.65 10.99
C VAL A 98 2.46 20.57 10.55
N THR A 99 2.89 19.53 9.85
CA THR A 99 1.95 18.54 9.29
C THR A 99 1.39 17.60 10.35
N ARG A 100 2.20 17.13 11.29
CA ARG A 100 1.74 16.22 12.34
C ARG A 100 1.20 16.94 13.57
N GLY A 101 1.79 18.10 13.93
CA GLY A 101 1.39 18.88 15.10
C GLY A 101 0.14 19.72 14.84
N LEU A 102 0.11 20.47 13.73
CA LEU A 102 -0.97 21.40 13.42
C LEU A 102 -2.07 20.74 12.57
N PHE A 103 -1.69 19.99 11.51
CA PHE A 103 -2.65 19.39 10.59
C PHE A 103 -2.93 17.90 10.83
N ARG A 104 -2.22 17.25 11.77
CA ARG A 104 -2.34 15.79 12.06
C ARG A 104 -2.36 14.91 10.82
N PHE A 105 -1.74 15.38 9.74
CA PHE A 105 -1.76 14.73 8.43
C PHE A 105 -0.70 13.64 8.36
N THR A 106 -1.12 12.41 8.14
CA THR A 106 -0.24 11.27 7.86
C THR A 106 -0.39 10.89 6.40
N ASP A 107 0.45 11.47 5.53
CA ASP A 107 0.49 11.15 4.11
C ASP A 107 1.25 9.84 3.91
N ARG A 108 0.56 8.71 4.06
CA ARG A 108 1.03 7.39 3.67
C ARG A 108 -0.05 6.68 2.88
N GLU A 109 -0.10 7.02 1.61
CA GLU A 109 -0.85 6.29 0.60
C GLU A 109 0.09 5.25 -0.02
N GLY A 110 -0.41 4.04 -0.21
CA GLY A 110 0.35 2.93 -0.78
C GLY A 110 0.33 1.69 0.10
N GLY A 111 0.46 0.52 -0.52
CA GLY A 111 0.38 -0.76 0.16
C GLY A 111 1.57 -1.09 1.07
N GLY A 112 2.65 -0.31 0.97
CA GLY A 112 3.89 -0.56 1.70
C GLY A 112 4.60 -1.87 1.29
N PRO A 113 5.87 -2.06 1.69
CA PRO A 113 6.62 -3.28 1.36
C PRO A 113 5.95 -4.55 1.88
N ARG A 114 5.27 -4.49 3.03
CA ARG A 114 4.61 -5.66 3.66
C ARG A 114 3.48 -6.24 2.81
N LEU A 115 2.80 -5.43 1.98
CA LEU A 115 1.80 -5.95 1.06
C LEU A 115 2.40 -6.89 0.01
N VAL A 116 3.66 -6.66 -0.38
CA VAL A 116 4.36 -7.50 -1.37
C VAL A 116 5.12 -8.64 -0.71
N THR A 117 5.70 -8.44 0.49
CA THR A 117 6.54 -9.44 1.15
C THR A 117 5.78 -10.33 2.12
N ASP A 118 4.94 -9.73 3.00
CA ASP A 118 4.30 -10.45 4.08
C ASP A 118 2.90 -10.97 3.69
N ALA A 119 2.11 -10.17 2.97
CA ALA A 119 0.74 -10.54 2.63
C ALA A 119 0.62 -11.86 1.83
N PRO A 120 1.48 -12.15 0.83
CA PRO A 120 1.45 -13.45 0.14
C PRO A 120 1.80 -14.62 1.07
N GLN A 121 2.74 -14.43 2.01
CA GLN A 121 3.12 -15.46 2.99
C GLN A 121 1.97 -15.73 3.96
N ILE A 122 1.31 -14.66 4.45
CA ILE A 122 0.14 -14.75 5.30
C ILE A 122 -0.98 -15.50 4.59
N ALA A 123 -1.29 -15.11 3.34
CA ALA A 123 -2.35 -15.74 2.56
C ALA A 123 -2.07 -17.22 2.30
N ALA A 124 -0.87 -17.56 1.85
CA ALA A 124 -0.48 -18.93 1.57
C ALA A 124 -0.55 -19.80 2.83
N LYS A 125 -0.08 -19.27 3.98
CA LYS A 125 -0.08 -20.02 5.23
C LYS A 125 -1.49 -20.21 5.80
N LEU A 126 -2.32 -19.17 5.80
CA LEU A 126 -3.70 -19.28 6.29
C LEU A 126 -4.58 -20.15 5.38
N LYS A 127 -4.35 -20.17 4.06
CA LYS A 127 -5.03 -21.14 3.17
C LYS A 127 -4.75 -22.60 3.52
N SER A 128 -3.68 -22.93 4.21
CA SER A 128 -3.41 -24.29 4.68
C SER A 128 -4.17 -24.66 5.95
N HIS A 129 -4.86 -23.71 6.60
CA HIS A 129 -5.66 -24.02 7.78
C HIS A 129 -7.00 -24.66 7.40
N PRO A 130 -7.43 -25.78 8.02
CA PRO A 130 -8.61 -26.53 7.60
C PRO A 130 -9.94 -25.78 7.70
N GLN A 131 -10.00 -24.75 8.54
CA GLN A 131 -11.18 -23.91 8.70
C GLN A 131 -11.22 -22.72 7.74
N VAL A 132 -10.17 -22.48 6.94
CA VAL A 132 -10.09 -21.36 5.99
C VAL A 132 -10.42 -21.84 4.60
N ARG A 133 -11.42 -21.24 3.96
CA ARG A 133 -11.80 -21.49 2.59
C ARG A 133 -11.05 -20.60 1.61
N ASP A 134 -10.99 -19.30 1.91
CA ASP A 134 -10.25 -18.32 1.11
C ASP A 134 -9.79 -17.14 1.96
N ILE A 135 -8.85 -16.34 1.45
CA ILE A 135 -8.31 -15.18 2.16
C ILE A 135 -7.84 -14.11 1.18
N VAL A 136 -8.10 -12.87 1.56
CA VAL A 136 -7.54 -11.68 0.89
C VAL A 136 -6.85 -10.82 1.94
N VAL A 137 -5.62 -10.41 1.66
CA VAL A 137 -4.86 -9.50 2.52
C VAL A 137 -4.62 -8.20 1.77
N LEU A 138 -5.06 -7.10 2.36
CA LEU A 138 -5.05 -5.77 1.77
C LEU A 138 -4.32 -4.77 2.69
N ALA A 139 -3.84 -3.70 2.12
CA ALA A 139 -3.25 -2.60 2.87
C ALA A 139 -4.33 -1.62 3.31
N PHE A 140 -4.16 -1.06 4.51
CA PHE A 140 -5.01 0.04 4.99
C PHE A 140 -4.18 1.05 5.79
N PRO A 141 -4.64 2.33 5.91
CA PRO A 141 -3.94 3.32 6.72
C PRO A 141 -4.08 2.98 8.21
N ASP A 142 -2.96 2.70 8.88
CA ASP A 142 -2.90 2.48 10.32
C ASP A 142 -2.03 3.53 11.00
N ARG A 143 -2.53 4.12 12.12
CA ARG A 143 -1.82 5.20 12.82
C ARG A 143 -0.50 4.77 13.45
N ARG A 144 -0.37 3.51 13.85
CA ARG A 144 0.79 3.00 14.60
C ARG A 144 1.92 2.62 13.65
N VAL A 145 1.59 1.94 12.55
CA VAL A 145 2.59 1.42 11.60
C VAL A 145 2.62 2.19 10.28
N GLY A 146 1.67 3.11 10.09
CA GLY A 146 1.51 3.92 8.88
C GLY A 146 0.72 3.21 7.79
N THR A 147 1.18 2.05 7.33
CA THR A 147 0.43 1.14 6.45
C THR A 147 0.35 -0.21 7.14
N GLY A 148 -0.86 -0.59 7.52
CA GLY A 148 -1.18 -1.89 8.12
C GLY A 148 -1.68 -2.88 7.08
N LEU A 149 -1.75 -4.16 7.45
CA LEU A 149 -2.39 -5.22 6.68
C LEU A 149 -3.74 -5.58 7.30
N TYR A 150 -4.75 -5.74 6.44
CA TYR A 150 -6.08 -6.20 6.79
C TYR A 150 -6.35 -7.53 6.08
N ALA A 151 -6.58 -8.59 6.83
CA ALA A 151 -6.92 -9.91 6.31
C ALA A 151 -8.42 -10.15 6.42
N PHE A 152 -9.09 -10.33 5.28
CA PHE A 152 -10.45 -10.87 5.20
C PHE A 152 -10.34 -12.37 4.96
N ILE A 153 -10.91 -13.18 5.86
CA ILE A 153 -10.79 -14.64 5.85
C ILE A 153 -12.19 -15.22 5.66
N GLU A 154 -12.42 -15.91 4.55
CA GLU A 154 -13.62 -16.70 4.35
C GLU A 154 -13.46 -18.03 5.09
N GLY A 155 -14.26 -18.22 6.14
CA GLY A 155 -14.23 -19.42 6.97
C GLY A 155 -15.22 -20.49 6.48
N ASN A 156 -14.92 -21.74 6.77
CA ASN A 156 -15.90 -22.83 6.68
C ASN A 156 -16.98 -22.66 7.76
N PRO A 157 -18.17 -23.24 7.59
CA PRO A 157 -19.20 -23.21 8.63
C PRO A 157 -18.65 -23.68 9.98
N GLY A 158 -18.83 -22.87 11.04
CA GLY A 158 -18.30 -23.14 12.36
C GLY A 158 -16.81 -22.81 12.57
N ALA A 159 -16.19 -22.08 11.65
CA ALA A 159 -14.81 -21.63 11.81
C ALA A 159 -14.65 -20.73 13.06
N ASP A 160 -13.57 -20.98 13.82
CA ASP A 160 -13.22 -20.21 15.02
C ASP A 160 -12.11 -19.18 14.68
N GLU A 161 -12.47 -17.90 14.79
CA GLU A 161 -11.56 -16.77 14.57
C GLU A 161 -10.33 -16.85 15.47
N LYS A 162 -10.51 -17.30 16.74
CA LYS A 162 -9.41 -17.41 17.70
C LYS A 162 -8.44 -18.52 17.28
N ALA A 163 -8.94 -19.69 16.87
CA ALA A 163 -8.08 -20.79 16.42
C ALA A 163 -7.27 -20.41 15.18
N ILE A 164 -7.88 -19.71 14.22
CA ILE A 164 -7.22 -19.21 13.01
C ILE A 164 -6.14 -18.16 13.39
N HIS A 165 -6.47 -17.25 14.30
CA HIS A 165 -5.50 -16.26 14.78
C HIS A 165 -4.31 -16.92 15.48
N ASP A 166 -4.55 -17.86 16.39
CA ASP A 166 -3.49 -18.55 17.13
C ASP A 166 -2.58 -19.36 16.18
N PHE A 167 -3.17 -20.02 15.18
CA PHE A 167 -2.44 -20.70 14.10
C PHE A 167 -1.56 -19.72 13.31
N MET A 168 -2.08 -18.56 12.96
CA MET A 168 -1.32 -17.52 12.26
C MET A 168 -0.12 -17.06 13.09
N ILE A 169 -0.32 -16.73 14.37
CA ILE A 169 0.76 -16.29 15.25
C ILE A 169 1.83 -17.37 15.41
N ALA A 170 1.42 -18.63 15.57
CA ALA A 170 2.35 -19.76 15.72
C ALA A 170 3.22 -20.00 14.46
N ASN A 171 2.67 -19.74 13.25
CA ASN A 171 3.35 -20.10 12.00
C ASN A 171 4.05 -18.93 11.31
N ILE A 172 3.57 -17.69 11.50
CA ILE A 172 4.07 -16.49 10.82
C ILE A 172 4.79 -15.57 11.81
N GLY A 173 4.41 -15.63 13.07
CA GLY A 173 4.91 -14.76 14.12
C GLY A 173 4.17 -13.43 14.21
N ARG A 174 4.11 -12.90 15.43
CA ARG A 174 3.38 -11.66 15.75
C ARG A 174 3.88 -10.44 14.97
N ALA A 175 5.17 -10.38 14.65
CA ALA A 175 5.76 -9.23 13.96
C ALA A 175 5.30 -9.07 12.51
N LYS A 176 4.93 -10.16 11.82
CA LYS A 176 4.43 -10.16 10.44
C LYS A 176 2.91 -10.26 10.35
N ALA A 177 2.22 -10.54 11.47
CA ALA A 177 0.78 -10.66 11.50
C ALA A 177 0.08 -9.39 10.98
N PRO A 178 -1.10 -9.52 10.34
CA PRO A 178 -1.89 -8.37 9.94
C PRO A 178 -2.42 -7.62 11.18
N GLU A 179 -2.49 -6.31 11.10
CA GLU A 179 -3.01 -5.43 12.16
C GLU A 179 -4.51 -5.62 12.37
N ARG A 180 -5.22 -6.07 11.32
CA ARG A 180 -6.64 -6.40 11.39
C ARG A 180 -6.90 -7.74 10.73
N MET A 181 -7.73 -8.55 11.36
CA MET A 181 -8.21 -9.82 10.85
C MET A 181 -9.72 -9.88 11.05
N GLN A 182 -10.43 -10.31 10.04
CA GLN A 182 -11.89 -10.43 10.07
C GLN A 182 -12.29 -11.75 9.43
N LEU A 183 -12.98 -12.59 10.20
CA LEU A 183 -13.62 -13.79 9.69
C LEU A 183 -14.95 -13.41 9.03
N VAL A 184 -15.18 -13.87 7.82
CA VAL A 184 -16.40 -13.60 7.05
C VAL A 184 -17.01 -14.91 6.54
N ALA A 185 -18.33 -14.93 6.38
CA ALA A 185 -19.04 -16.10 5.87
C ALA A 185 -18.82 -16.30 4.37
N ALA A 186 -18.67 -15.21 3.61
CA ALA A 186 -18.39 -15.24 2.18
C ALA A 186 -17.64 -13.94 1.77
N LEU A 187 -16.75 -14.08 0.79
CA LEU A 187 -16.12 -12.95 0.10
C LEU A 187 -16.94 -12.54 -1.14
N PRO A 188 -17.06 -11.22 -1.44
CA PRO A 188 -17.72 -10.77 -2.67
C PRO A 188 -16.90 -11.24 -3.89
N ARG A 189 -17.59 -11.77 -4.92
CA ARG A 189 -16.94 -12.37 -6.09
C ARG A 189 -17.53 -11.84 -7.39
N HIS A 190 -16.68 -11.79 -8.41
CA HIS A 190 -17.10 -11.62 -9.80
C HIS A 190 -17.82 -12.89 -10.31
N ALA A 191 -18.45 -12.79 -11.47
CA ALA A 191 -19.10 -13.93 -12.12
C ALA A 191 -18.14 -15.07 -12.48
N ASP A 192 -16.86 -14.79 -12.66
CA ASP A 192 -15.78 -15.76 -12.89
C ASP A 192 -15.26 -16.44 -11.62
N GLY A 193 -15.83 -16.11 -10.45
CA GLY A 193 -15.43 -16.63 -9.14
C GLY A 193 -14.25 -15.91 -8.49
N SER A 194 -13.59 -14.98 -9.16
CA SER A 194 -12.52 -14.17 -8.56
C SER A 194 -13.07 -13.22 -7.51
N VAL A 195 -12.27 -12.93 -6.46
CA VAL A 195 -12.69 -12.04 -5.38
C VAL A 195 -12.68 -10.58 -5.84
N ARG A 196 -13.71 -9.84 -5.48
CA ARG A 196 -13.84 -8.40 -5.73
C ARG A 196 -13.01 -7.59 -4.73
N ILE A 197 -11.71 -7.52 -5.03
CA ILE A 197 -10.72 -6.86 -4.17
C ILE A 197 -11.04 -5.39 -3.99
N GLU A 198 -11.59 -4.72 -5.00
CA GLU A 198 -11.96 -3.31 -4.96
C GLU A 198 -13.01 -2.99 -3.89
N ILE A 199 -13.98 -3.88 -3.67
CA ILE A 199 -14.99 -3.75 -2.60
C ILE A 199 -14.32 -3.90 -1.23
N LEU A 200 -13.52 -4.95 -1.05
CA LEU A 200 -12.83 -5.23 0.20
C LEU A 200 -11.82 -4.12 0.55
N GLN A 201 -11.17 -3.53 -0.47
CA GLN A 201 -10.25 -2.42 -0.29
C GLN A 201 -10.97 -1.19 0.28
N LEU A 202 -12.14 -0.82 -0.25
CA LEU A 202 -12.94 0.29 0.27
C LEU A 202 -13.39 0.02 1.72
N ILE A 203 -13.78 -1.21 2.05
CA ILE A 203 -14.14 -1.59 3.43
C ILE A 203 -12.93 -1.49 4.36
N ALA A 204 -11.76 -2.00 3.94
CA ALA A 204 -10.53 -1.91 4.72
C ALA A 204 -10.12 -0.46 4.98
N MET A 205 -10.37 0.44 4.03
CA MET A 205 -10.09 1.87 4.13
C MET A 205 -11.21 2.66 4.83
N ASN A 206 -12.34 2.03 5.18
CA ASN A 206 -13.56 2.64 5.69
C ASN A 206 -14.14 3.75 4.76
N GLN A 207 -14.04 3.56 3.45
CA GLN A 207 -14.58 4.44 2.40
C GLN A 207 -15.91 3.87 1.86
N LEU A 208 -16.92 3.80 2.74
CA LEU A 208 -18.17 3.08 2.47
C LEU A 208 -19.10 3.81 1.50
N ASP A 209 -18.97 5.11 1.39
CA ASP A 209 -19.73 5.99 0.49
C ASP A 209 -19.55 5.65 -0.99
N GLN A 210 -18.44 5.00 -1.34
CA GLN A 210 -18.12 4.62 -2.72
C GLN A 210 -18.63 3.23 -3.11
N LEU A 211 -19.12 2.44 -2.15
CA LEU A 211 -19.51 1.04 -2.38
C LEU A 211 -20.75 0.88 -3.24
N ASP A 212 -21.73 1.79 -3.13
CA ASP A 212 -22.98 1.68 -3.86
C ASP A 212 -22.80 1.69 -5.39
N MET A 213 -21.75 2.35 -5.88
CA MET A 213 -21.41 2.37 -7.30
C MET A 213 -20.79 1.06 -7.82
N LEU A 214 -20.27 0.25 -6.91
CA LEU A 214 -19.58 -1.01 -7.28
C LEU A 214 -20.48 -2.23 -7.13
N ILE A 215 -21.48 -2.20 -6.26
CA ILE A 215 -22.33 -3.35 -5.95
C ILE A 215 -23.24 -3.65 -7.15
N ALA A 216 -23.10 -4.85 -7.71
CA ALA A 216 -23.78 -5.26 -8.93
C ALA A 216 -25.12 -5.98 -8.70
N SER A 217 -25.35 -6.57 -7.51
CA SER A 217 -26.55 -7.35 -7.21
C SER A 217 -27.00 -7.19 -5.77
N GLU A 218 -28.27 -7.55 -5.50
CA GLU A 218 -28.84 -7.52 -4.15
C GLU A 218 -28.21 -8.61 -3.23
N GLU A 219 -27.81 -9.73 -3.79
CA GLU A 219 -27.10 -10.79 -3.06
C GLU A 219 -25.71 -10.29 -2.60
N GLU A 220 -25.00 -9.64 -3.51
CA GLU A 220 -23.71 -9.01 -3.19
C GLU A 220 -23.88 -7.93 -2.13
N ARG A 221 -24.92 -7.10 -2.23
CA ARG A 221 -25.26 -6.08 -1.22
C ARG A 221 -25.41 -6.69 0.17
N ARG A 222 -26.11 -7.81 0.28
CA ARG A 222 -26.28 -8.51 1.57
C ARG A 222 -24.94 -9.05 2.10
N THR A 223 -24.12 -9.61 1.24
CA THR A 223 -22.78 -10.11 1.59
C THR A 223 -21.90 -8.95 2.10
N VAL A 224 -21.84 -7.87 1.34
CA VAL A 224 -21.06 -6.67 1.67
C VAL A 224 -21.56 -6.03 2.98
N ALA A 225 -22.87 -5.94 3.18
CA ALA A 225 -23.46 -5.39 4.41
C ALA A 225 -23.03 -6.17 5.66
N ARG A 226 -22.97 -7.51 5.59
CA ARG A 226 -22.47 -8.35 6.70
C ARG A 226 -20.99 -8.06 6.99
N ILE A 227 -20.16 -7.96 5.96
CA ILE A 227 -18.73 -7.64 6.12
C ILE A 227 -18.57 -6.26 6.76
N ILE A 228 -19.35 -5.25 6.34
CA ILE A 228 -19.35 -3.90 6.89
C ILE A 228 -19.76 -3.88 8.37
N ALA A 229 -20.77 -4.67 8.76
CA ALA A 229 -21.27 -4.70 10.15
C ALA A 229 -20.17 -5.11 11.14
N ASP A 230 -19.32 -6.07 10.76
CA ASP A 230 -18.25 -6.60 11.61
C ASP A 230 -16.86 -6.05 11.29
N ARG A 231 -16.77 -4.98 10.48
CA ARG A 231 -15.48 -4.43 10.06
C ARG A 231 -14.61 -3.97 11.22
N ARG A 232 -13.34 -4.25 11.14
CA ARG A 232 -12.35 -3.97 12.20
C ARG A 232 -11.69 -2.59 12.09
N ASN A 233 -11.81 -1.91 10.95
CA ASN A 233 -11.38 -0.53 10.78
C ASN A 233 -12.58 0.39 10.70
N LEU A 234 -12.78 1.22 11.74
CA LEU A 234 -13.87 2.19 11.84
C LEU A 234 -13.42 3.62 11.53
N ARG A 235 -12.18 3.77 11.07
CA ARG A 235 -11.61 5.08 10.80
C ARG A 235 -11.34 5.24 9.33
N ASP A 236 -11.86 6.31 8.80
CA ASP A 236 -11.47 6.83 7.51
C ASP A 236 -10.08 7.46 7.61
N ARG A 237 -9.39 7.53 6.48
CA ARG A 237 -8.16 8.26 6.23
C ARG A 237 -8.27 9.76 6.58
N PHE A 238 -9.45 10.33 6.46
CA PHE A 238 -9.76 11.76 6.70
C PHE A 238 -10.36 12.05 8.08
N THR A 239 -10.61 11.06 8.91
CA THR A 239 -11.10 11.27 10.29
C THR A 239 -9.93 11.66 11.20
N PHE A 240 -9.93 12.92 11.61
CA PHE A 240 -8.99 13.53 12.54
C PHE A 240 -9.29 13.20 13.99
#